data_a2ec2c8e60eac1ec9f7b361d731a1095
#
_entry.id   a2ec2c8e60eac1ec9f7b361d731a1095
#
_cell.length_a   1.000
_cell.length_b   1.000
_cell.length_c   1.000
_cell.angle_alpha   90.00
_cell.angle_beta   90.00
_cell.angle_gamma   90.00
#
_symmetry.space_group_name_H-M   'P 1'
#
loop_
_entity.id
_entity.type
_entity.pdbx_description
1 polymer ?
#
loop_
_entity_poly.entity_id
_entity_poly.type
_entity_poly.pdbx_seq_one_letter_code
_entity_poly.pdbx_strand_id
1 'polypeptide(L)'
;MLNLLIESKILSKFKKARSIALVGTGGNLAIAQHMASDMYRHTGKFCFAPDSINLTALGGDGDWKSKWLDYARGGADLIIAITCRVESPLTRQ
;
A
#
# COMPACT_ATOMS: atom_id res chain seq x y z
N MET A 1 -12.87 22.59 6.96
CA MET A 1 -11.78 23.19 6.21
C MET A 1 -10.50 22.35 6.27
N LEU A 2 -10.06 21.90 7.45
CA LEU A 2 -8.88 21.06 7.56
C LEU A 2 -9.03 19.76 6.75
N ASN A 3 -10.20 19.13 6.78
CA ASN A 3 -10.44 17.91 6.03
C ASN A 3 -10.30 18.11 4.52
N LEU A 4 -10.75 19.27 4.01
CA LEU A 4 -10.62 19.58 2.59
C LEU A 4 -9.16 19.75 2.17
N LEU A 5 -8.34 20.34 3.05
CA LEU A 5 -6.91 20.49 2.78
C LEU A 5 -6.21 19.13 2.74
N ILE A 6 -6.56 18.24 3.68
CA ILE A 6 -5.97 16.89 3.72
C ILE A 6 -6.38 16.12 2.47
N GLU A 7 -7.65 16.16 2.09
CA GLU A 7 -8.13 15.48 0.88
C GLU A 7 -7.44 16.00 -0.38
N SER A 8 -7.24 17.30 -0.47
CA SER A 8 -6.54 17.93 -1.58
C SER A 8 -5.09 17.44 -1.70
N LYS A 9 -4.38 17.34 -0.57
CA LYS A 9 -3.02 16.85 -0.55
C LYS A 9 -2.92 15.39 -0.95
N ILE A 10 -3.83 14.56 -0.44
CA ILE A 10 -3.88 13.14 -0.78
C ILE A 10 -4.15 12.96 -2.26
N LEU A 11 -5.12 13.68 -2.79
CA LEU A 11 -5.47 13.60 -4.20
C LEU A 11 -4.31 14.05 -5.08
N SER A 12 -3.60 15.09 -4.68
CA SER A 12 -2.44 15.58 -5.41
C SER A 12 -1.34 14.52 -5.48
N LYS A 13 -1.05 13.88 -4.35
CA LYS A 13 -0.05 12.81 -4.31
C LYS A 13 -0.47 11.63 -5.19
N PHE A 14 -1.73 11.27 -5.15
CA PHE A 14 -2.27 10.19 -5.98
C PHE A 14 -2.12 10.51 -7.46
N LYS A 15 -2.49 11.72 -7.86
CA LYS A 15 -2.40 12.13 -9.27
C LYS A 15 -0.97 12.15 -9.79
N LYS A 16 -0.01 12.52 -8.95
CA LYS A 16 1.40 12.59 -9.36
C LYS A 16 2.08 11.24 -9.37
N ALA A 17 1.60 10.27 -8.60
CA ALA A 17 2.24 8.98 -8.49
C ALA A 17 2.12 8.20 -9.80
N ARG A 18 3.20 7.58 -10.22
CA ARG A 18 3.21 6.67 -11.37
C ARG A 18 3.04 5.23 -10.95
N SER A 19 3.49 4.90 -9.76
CA SER A 19 3.38 3.55 -9.22
C SER A 19 2.91 3.64 -7.78
N ILE A 20 1.98 2.76 -7.41
CA ILE A 20 1.33 2.78 -6.12
C ILE A 20 1.40 1.38 -5.53
N ALA A 21 1.94 1.29 -4.31
CA ALA A 21 1.94 0.05 -3.55
C ALA A 21 0.84 0.12 -2.49
N LEU A 22 0.07 -0.95 -2.38
CA LEU A 22 -0.97 -1.06 -1.36
C LEU A 22 -0.62 -2.23 -0.44
N VAL A 23 -0.80 -2.05 0.85
CA VAL A 23 -0.47 -3.08 1.82
C VAL A 23 -1.49 -3.11 2.95
N GLY A 24 -1.72 -4.27 3.50
CA GLY A 24 -2.61 -4.50 4.63
C GLY A 24 -2.29 -5.84 5.25
N THR A 25 -2.95 -6.16 6.36
CA THR A 25 -2.79 -7.45 7.04
C THR A 25 -4.15 -8.11 7.19
N GLY A 26 -4.17 -9.46 7.16
CA GLY A 26 -5.42 -10.20 7.27
C GLY A 26 -6.40 -9.84 6.17
N GLY A 27 -7.63 -9.51 6.54
CA GLY A 27 -8.65 -9.09 5.58
C GLY A 27 -8.30 -7.80 4.84
N ASN A 28 -7.52 -6.93 5.47
CA ASN A 28 -7.06 -5.71 4.81
C ASN A 28 -6.07 -6.01 3.69
N LEU A 29 -5.33 -7.11 3.75
CA LEU A 29 -4.48 -7.53 2.65
C LEU A 29 -5.32 -7.92 1.43
N ALA A 30 -6.43 -8.63 1.64
CA ALA A 30 -7.34 -8.97 0.55
C ALA A 30 -7.91 -7.69 -0.09
N ILE A 31 -8.27 -6.70 0.71
CA ILE A 31 -8.73 -5.41 0.21
C ILE A 31 -7.64 -4.73 -0.61
N ALA A 32 -6.40 -4.72 -0.10
CA ALA A 32 -5.28 -4.11 -0.81
C ALA A 32 -5.04 -4.75 -2.16
N GLN A 33 -5.10 -6.08 -2.24
CA GLN A 33 -4.93 -6.81 -3.49
C GLN A 33 -6.04 -6.48 -4.48
N HIS A 34 -7.29 -6.43 -4.02
CA HIS A 34 -8.41 -6.09 -4.89
C HIS A 34 -8.30 -4.65 -5.37
N MET A 35 -8.00 -3.72 -4.47
CA MET A 35 -7.85 -2.32 -4.83
C MET A 35 -6.72 -2.09 -5.82
N ALA A 36 -5.61 -2.80 -5.69
CA ALA A 36 -4.49 -2.66 -6.63
C ALA A 36 -4.95 -2.97 -8.06
N SER A 37 -5.73 -4.03 -8.23
CA SER A 37 -6.27 -4.40 -9.53
C SER A 37 -7.25 -3.33 -10.05
N ASP A 38 -8.18 -2.90 -9.20
CA ASP A 38 -9.19 -1.92 -9.60
C ASP A 38 -8.54 -0.57 -9.95
N MET A 39 -7.58 -0.14 -9.17
CA MET A 39 -6.90 1.13 -9.41
C MET A 39 -6.14 1.11 -10.74
N TYR A 40 -5.47 0.00 -11.04
CA TYR A 40 -4.81 -0.13 -12.33
C TYR A 40 -5.83 -0.05 -13.48
N ARG A 41 -6.94 -0.76 -13.35
CA ARG A 41 -7.95 -0.80 -14.41
C ARG A 41 -8.56 0.55 -14.68
N HIS A 42 -8.70 1.39 -13.65
CA HIS A 42 -9.36 2.69 -13.80
C HIS A 42 -8.39 3.84 -14.06
N THR A 43 -7.13 3.71 -13.69
CA THR A 43 -6.16 4.80 -13.80
C THR A 43 -5.03 4.54 -14.78
N GLY A 44 -4.78 3.28 -15.11
CA GLY A 44 -3.62 2.90 -15.91
C GLY A 44 -2.30 2.97 -15.15
N LYS A 45 -2.32 3.35 -13.86
CA LYS A 45 -1.11 3.42 -13.05
C LYS A 45 -0.69 2.01 -12.62
N PHE A 46 0.62 1.81 -12.47
CA PHE A 46 1.14 0.55 -11.94
C PHE A 46 0.80 0.47 -10.45
N CYS A 47 -0.04 -0.50 -10.08
CA CYS A 47 -0.49 -0.69 -8.70
C CYS A 47 -0.24 -2.14 -8.30
N PHE A 48 0.33 -2.34 -7.11
CA PHE A 48 0.67 -3.69 -6.66
C PHE A 48 0.50 -3.82 -5.15
N ALA A 49 0.33 -5.06 -4.70
CA ALA A 49 0.18 -5.41 -3.29
C ALA A 49 0.94 -6.71 -3.03
N PRO A 50 1.25 -7.04 -1.76
CA PRO A 50 1.90 -8.31 -1.45
C PRO A 50 1.04 -9.49 -1.90
N ASP A 51 1.69 -10.54 -2.35
CA ASP A 51 1.04 -11.80 -2.69
C ASP A 51 1.61 -12.93 -1.83
N SER A 52 1.13 -14.15 -2.03
CA SER A 52 1.55 -15.28 -1.22
C SER A 52 3.04 -15.57 -1.36
N ILE A 53 3.62 -15.30 -2.51
CA ILE A 53 5.05 -15.51 -2.73
C ILE A 53 5.84 -14.49 -1.92
N ASN A 54 5.45 -13.22 -1.94
CA ASN A 54 6.09 -12.19 -1.13
C ASN A 54 6.00 -12.52 0.36
N LEU A 55 4.83 -12.96 0.82
CA LEU A 55 4.64 -13.31 2.22
C LEU A 55 5.54 -14.46 2.64
N THR A 56 5.72 -15.44 1.77
CA THR A 56 6.55 -16.61 2.06
C THR A 56 8.04 -16.29 1.94
N ALA A 57 8.44 -15.66 0.85
CA ALA A 57 9.86 -15.42 0.56
C ALA A 57 10.44 -14.33 1.46
N LEU A 58 9.67 -13.27 1.75
CA LEU A 58 10.15 -12.15 2.55
C LEU A 58 9.88 -12.34 4.04
N GLY A 59 8.96 -13.22 4.39
CA GLY A 59 8.52 -13.41 5.75
C GLY A 59 9.07 -14.63 6.46
N GLY A 60 10.17 -15.20 5.98
CA GLY A 60 10.71 -16.42 6.55
C GLY A 60 11.00 -16.34 8.04
N ASP A 61 11.27 -15.17 8.57
CA ASP A 61 11.50 -14.92 9.99
C ASP A 61 10.29 -14.26 10.68
N GLY A 62 9.18 -14.12 9.98
CA GLY A 62 7.97 -13.50 10.52
C GLY A 62 7.90 -11.98 10.34
N ASP A 63 8.92 -11.35 9.78
CA ASP A 63 8.97 -9.89 9.62
C ASP A 63 8.77 -9.47 8.17
N TRP A 64 7.81 -10.09 7.49
CA TRP A 64 7.55 -9.81 6.09
C TRP A 64 7.12 -8.37 5.83
N LYS A 65 6.44 -7.75 6.80
CA LYS A 65 5.89 -6.39 6.61
C LYS A 65 6.98 -5.38 6.39
N SER A 66 7.98 -5.36 7.25
CA SER A 66 9.12 -4.43 7.11
C SER A 66 9.88 -4.68 5.83
N LYS A 67 10.14 -5.93 5.52
CA LYS A 67 10.89 -6.31 4.32
C LYS A 67 10.13 -5.94 3.05
N TRP A 68 8.81 -6.16 3.04
CA TRP A 68 8.01 -5.80 1.89
C TRP A 68 7.92 -4.28 1.71
N LEU A 69 7.82 -3.52 2.82
CA LEU A 69 7.80 -2.07 2.73
C LEU A 69 9.11 -1.52 2.17
N ASP A 70 10.24 -2.09 2.57
CA ASP A 70 11.52 -1.70 1.99
C ASP A 70 11.59 -1.98 0.50
N TYR A 71 11.11 -3.16 0.10
CA TYR A 71 11.02 -3.52 -1.30
C TYR A 71 10.13 -2.54 -2.09
N ALA A 72 8.96 -2.22 -1.53
CA ALA A 72 8.02 -1.32 -2.19
C ALA A 72 8.57 0.08 -2.34
N ARG A 73 9.34 0.58 -1.36
CA ARG A 73 9.96 1.90 -1.43
C ARG A 73 10.94 2.03 -2.59
N GLY A 74 11.51 0.91 -3.04
CA GLY A 74 12.42 0.92 -4.18
C GLY A 74 11.72 1.10 -5.51
N GLY A 75 10.40 0.87 -5.59
CA GLY A 75 9.68 0.91 -6.85
C GLY A 75 8.39 1.72 -6.86
N ALA A 76 7.89 2.12 -5.70
CA ALA A 76 6.62 2.84 -5.62
C ALA A 76 6.81 4.30 -5.27
N ASP A 77 6.08 5.17 -5.96
CA ASP A 77 6.05 6.60 -5.64
C ASP A 77 5.13 6.88 -4.46
N LEU A 78 4.16 6.00 -4.22
CA LEU A 78 3.16 6.18 -3.17
C LEU A 78 2.86 4.82 -2.55
N ILE A 79 2.79 4.77 -1.22
CA ILE A 79 2.41 3.58 -0.49
C ILE A 79 1.13 3.87 0.28
N ILE A 80 0.11 3.06 0.07
CA ILE A 80 -1.17 3.16 0.78
C ILE A 80 -1.28 1.97 1.73
N ALA A 81 -1.33 2.24 3.03
CA ALA A 81 -1.52 1.21 4.05
C ALA A 81 -2.98 1.20 4.50
N ILE A 82 -3.60 0.02 4.44
CA ILE A 82 -4.99 -0.18 4.84
C ILE A 82 -5.00 -0.84 6.20
N THR A 83 -5.57 -0.16 7.19
CA THR A 83 -5.59 -0.65 8.56
C THR A 83 -6.90 -0.26 9.23
N CYS A 84 -7.35 -1.10 10.16
CA CYS A 84 -8.51 -0.81 11.00
C CYS A 84 -8.10 -0.12 12.31
N ARG A 85 -6.80 0.09 12.53
CA ARG A 85 -6.27 0.72 13.74
C ARG A 85 -5.46 1.94 13.37
N VAL A 86 -5.50 2.96 14.23
CA VAL A 86 -4.66 4.14 14.06
C VAL A 86 -3.20 3.76 14.18
N GLU A 87 -2.88 2.85 15.11
CA GLU A 87 -1.52 2.30 15.26
C GLU A 87 -1.52 0.82 14.91
N SER A 88 -0.66 0.45 13.99
CA SER A 88 -0.44 -0.93 13.59
C SER A 88 1.03 -1.08 13.20
N PRO A 89 1.54 -2.32 13.08
CA PRO A 89 2.91 -2.50 12.58
C PRO A 89 3.17 -1.82 11.23
N LEU A 90 2.15 -1.69 10.39
CA LEU A 90 2.29 -1.04 9.09
C LEU A 90 2.44 0.47 9.20
N THR A 91 1.68 1.11 10.09
CA THR A 91 1.70 2.56 10.21
C THR A 91 2.91 3.07 10.98
N ARG A 92 3.56 2.20 11.77
CA ARG A 92 4.78 2.54 12.48
C ARG A 92 6.03 2.47 11.61
N GLN A 93 5.91 1.82 10.48
CA GLN A 93 7.01 1.70 9.53
C GLN A 93 7.10 2.98 8.69
#